data_814454659d408070051b5216f8644bb7
#
_entry.id   814454659d408070051b5216f8644bb7
#
_cell.length_a   1.000
_cell.length_b   1.000
_cell.length_c   1.000
_cell.angle_alpha   90.00
_cell.angle_beta   90.00
_cell.angle_gamma   90.00
#
_symmetry.space_group_name_H-M   'P 1'
#
loop_
_entity.id
_entity.type
_entity.pdbx_description
1 polymer ?
#
loop_
_entity_poly.entity_id
_entity_poly.type
_entity_poly.pdbx_seq_one_letter_code
_entity_poly.pdbx_strand_id
1 'polypeptide(L)'
;TFFATKCVLPYMEKIGGGSIINIGSMASCLGDLGSTAYACAKAGVDKLTQYTALQYGKQNIRCNCVRPGLIVTPQNEAYVPQALKDIFLSNIMVNRYGCPEDIGHMCVYLASDESSYVTGQIINVDGGLNSHVSTVAQFREMKSRTW
;
A
#
# COMPACT_ATOMS: atom_id res chain seq x y z
N THR A 1 12.41 -1.66 8.09
CA THR A 1 12.53 -1.46 6.63
C THR A 1 13.88 -0.85 6.28
N PHE A 2 14.27 0.34 6.79
CA PHE A 2 15.51 1.04 6.41
C PHE A 2 16.77 0.15 6.51
N PHE A 3 17.02 -0.47 7.65
CA PHE A 3 18.20 -1.33 7.82
C PHE A 3 18.17 -2.55 6.90
N ALA A 4 17.02 -3.19 6.72
CA ALA A 4 16.89 -4.33 5.81
C ALA A 4 17.21 -3.92 4.36
N THR A 5 16.66 -2.79 3.90
CA THR A 5 16.99 -2.23 2.58
C THR A 5 18.48 -1.98 2.44
N LYS A 6 19.08 -1.27 3.41
CA LYS A 6 20.53 -0.99 3.40
C LYS A 6 21.38 -2.25 3.33
N CYS A 7 21.02 -3.28 4.07
CA CYS A 7 21.79 -4.52 4.13
C CYS A 7 21.68 -5.37 2.85
N VAL A 8 20.52 -5.36 2.16
CA VAL A 8 20.32 -6.21 0.97
C VAL A 8 20.95 -5.61 -0.29
N LEU A 9 21.05 -4.30 -0.39
CA LEU A 9 21.53 -3.59 -1.59
C LEU A 9 22.89 -4.07 -2.10
N PRO A 10 23.95 -4.22 -1.29
CA PRO A 10 25.24 -4.71 -1.79
C PRO A 10 25.18 -6.13 -2.38
N TYR A 11 24.29 -6.98 -1.89
CA TYR A 11 24.09 -8.31 -2.42
C TYR A 11 23.35 -8.28 -3.76
N MET A 12 22.33 -7.42 -3.88
CA MET A 12 21.60 -7.22 -5.13
C MET A 12 22.51 -6.64 -6.22
N GLU A 13 23.33 -5.66 -5.90
CA GLU A 13 24.34 -5.11 -6.84
C GLU A 13 25.29 -6.21 -7.32
N LYS A 14 25.77 -7.06 -6.43
CA LYS A 14 26.70 -8.15 -6.76
C LYS A 14 26.10 -9.21 -7.71
N ILE A 15 24.80 -9.46 -7.61
CA ILE A 15 24.10 -10.43 -8.49
C ILE A 15 23.48 -9.79 -9.73
N GLY A 16 23.64 -8.46 -9.93
CA GLY A 16 23.20 -7.75 -11.12
C GLY A 16 21.82 -7.17 -11.08
N GLY A 17 21.17 -7.09 -9.92
CA GLY A 17 19.87 -6.44 -9.75
C GLY A 17 18.91 -7.16 -8.80
N GLY A 18 17.66 -6.68 -8.77
CA GLY A 18 16.60 -7.27 -7.95
C GLY A 18 15.38 -6.39 -7.79
N SER A 19 14.40 -6.86 -7.03
CA SER A 19 13.19 -6.11 -6.70
C SER A 19 12.99 -6.03 -5.20
N ILE A 20 12.90 -4.80 -4.68
CA ILE A 20 12.55 -4.50 -3.29
C ILE A 20 11.09 -4.07 -3.26
N ILE A 21 10.29 -4.73 -2.43
CA ILE A 21 8.88 -4.41 -2.25
C ILE A 21 8.67 -4.05 -0.78
N ASN A 22 8.42 -2.78 -0.54
CA ASN A 22 8.11 -2.28 0.79
C ASN A 22 6.59 -2.32 1.03
N ILE A 23 6.19 -2.63 2.26
CA ILE A 23 4.79 -2.55 2.66
C ILE A 23 4.57 -1.26 3.45
N GLY A 24 3.91 -0.33 2.78
CA GLY A 24 3.48 0.96 3.33
C GLY A 24 2.19 0.86 4.14
N SER A 25 1.39 1.91 4.07
CA SER A 25 0.03 1.98 4.62
C SER A 25 -0.68 3.20 4.06
N MET A 26 -2.00 3.16 3.96
CA MET A 26 -2.84 4.34 3.70
C MET A 26 -2.60 5.47 4.71
N ALA A 27 -2.22 5.15 5.95
CA ALA A 27 -1.86 6.13 6.97
C ALA A 27 -0.67 7.03 6.59
N SER A 28 0.14 6.65 5.57
CA SER A 28 1.25 7.49 5.09
C SER A 28 0.81 8.69 4.27
N CYS A 29 -0.41 8.71 3.76
CA CYS A 29 -0.91 9.74 2.86
C CYS A 29 -2.27 10.35 3.28
N LEU A 30 -2.96 9.75 4.24
CA LEU A 30 -4.21 10.27 4.78
C LEU A 30 -4.01 10.68 6.24
N GLY A 31 -4.66 11.78 6.65
CA GLY A 31 -4.78 12.13 8.07
C GLY A 31 -5.78 11.22 8.78
N ASP A 32 -5.48 10.88 10.04
CA ASP A 32 -6.34 10.08 10.90
C ASP A 32 -6.31 10.66 12.33
N LEU A 33 -7.26 10.25 13.16
CA LEU A 33 -7.40 10.71 14.56
C LEU A 33 -6.46 9.97 15.53
N GLY A 34 -5.68 9.01 15.05
CA GLY A 34 -4.78 8.21 15.88
C GLY A 34 -3.46 7.85 15.18
N SER A 35 -2.63 7.09 15.89
CA SER A 35 -1.45 6.43 15.30
C SER A 35 -0.44 7.35 14.57
N THR A 36 -0.26 8.61 15.00
CA THR A 36 0.62 9.59 14.35
C THR A 36 2.03 9.06 14.10
N ALA A 37 2.65 8.41 15.10
CA ALA A 37 3.99 7.84 14.95
C ALA A 37 4.05 6.74 13.88
N TYR A 38 3.01 5.92 13.78
CA TYR A 38 2.87 4.91 12.74
C TYR A 38 2.76 5.57 11.35
N ALA A 39 1.94 6.60 11.22
CA ALA A 39 1.77 7.35 9.97
C ALA A 39 3.10 7.96 9.51
N CYS A 40 3.82 8.63 10.42
CA CYS A 40 5.16 9.17 10.13
C CYS A 40 6.15 8.08 9.70
N ALA A 41 6.15 6.93 10.39
CA ALA A 41 7.01 5.80 10.04
C ALA A 41 6.68 5.26 8.63
N LYS A 42 5.39 5.13 8.29
CA LYS A 42 4.95 4.65 6.97
C LYS A 42 5.20 5.68 5.86
N ALA A 43 5.07 6.97 6.14
CA ALA A 43 5.48 8.02 5.20
C ALA A 43 7.01 7.98 4.95
N GLY A 44 7.80 7.66 5.96
CA GLY A 44 9.23 7.41 5.81
C GLY A 44 9.53 6.22 4.90
N VAL A 45 8.73 5.15 4.93
CA VAL A 45 8.86 4.00 4.03
C VAL A 45 8.59 4.40 2.58
N ASP A 46 7.59 5.24 2.33
CA ASP A 46 7.31 5.76 0.99
C ASP A 46 8.50 6.55 0.43
N LYS A 47 9.08 7.44 1.24
CA LYS A 47 10.27 8.20 0.85
C LYS A 47 11.49 7.31 0.65
N LEU A 48 11.73 6.36 1.55
CA LEU A 48 12.81 5.38 1.40
C LEU A 48 12.68 4.63 0.06
N THR A 49 11.46 4.23 -0.32
CA THR A 49 11.19 3.55 -1.59
C THR A 49 11.63 4.39 -2.78
N GLN A 50 11.22 5.66 -2.84
CA GLN A 50 11.55 6.58 -3.93
C GLN A 50 13.05 6.84 -4.03
N TYR A 51 13.72 7.07 -2.89
CA TYR A 51 15.17 7.30 -2.84
C TYR A 51 15.95 6.06 -3.25
N THR A 52 15.56 4.88 -2.78
CA THR A 52 16.20 3.61 -3.17
C THR A 52 16.06 3.37 -4.68
N ALA A 53 14.87 3.56 -5.23
CA ALA A 53 14.63 3.41 -6.66
C ALA A 53 15.50 4.37 -7.49
N LEU A 54 15.61 5.63 -7.07
CA LEU A 54 16.43 6.64 -7.76
C LEU A 54 17.91 6.29 -7.68
N GLN A 55 18.40 5.94 -6.50
CA GLN A 55 19.83 5.72 -6.24
C GLN A 55 20.36 4.43 -6.88
N TYR A 56 19.52 3.38 -6.96
CA TYR A 56 19.95 2.04 -7.37
C TYR A 56 19.30 1.52 -8.67
N GLY A 57 18.44 2.33 -9.30
CA GLY A 57 17.77 1.92 -10.53
C GLY A 57 18.71 1.61 -11.70
N LYS A 58 19.84 2.31 -11.78
CA LYS A 58 20.86 2.06 -12.81
C LYS A 58 21.65 0.77 -12.59
N GLN A 59 21.57 0.19 -11.39
CA GLN A 59 22.10 -1.13 -11.04
C GLN A 59 21.05 -2.25 -11.20
N ASN A 60 19.97 -2.00 -11.95
CA ASN A 60 18.85 -2.94 -12.14
C ASN A 60 18.12 -3.31 -10.84
N ILE A 61 18.17 -2.45 -9.81
CA ILE A 61 17.42 -2.67 -8.57
C ILE A 61 16.16 -1.82 -8.64
N ARG A 62 15.01 -2.46 -8.69
CA ARG A 62 13.71 -1.82 -8.58
C ARG A 62 13.29 -1.73 -7.11
N CYS A 63 12.63 -0.65 -6.74
CA CYS A 63 12.09 -0.49 -5.40
C CYS A 63 10.69 0.12 -5.50
N ASN A 64 9.68 -0.58 -5.01
CA ASN A 64 8.30 -0.12 -5.01
C ASN A 64 7.67 -0.33 -3.62
N CYS A 65 6.61 0.40 -3.35
CA CYS A 65 5.85 0.31 -2.11
C CYS A 65 4.40 -0.06 -2.42
N VAL A 66 3.86 -1.04 -1.71
CA VAL A 66 2.43 -1.35 -1.69
C VAL A 66 1.83 -0.73 -0.45
N ARG A 67 0.77 0.06 -0.59
CA ARG A 67 -0.02 0.63 0.51
C ARG A 67 -1.34 -0.13 0.64
N PRO A 68 -1.48 -1.04 1.61
CA PRO A 68 -2.75 -1.70 1.88
C PRO A 68 -3.80 -0.71 2.40
N GLY A 69 -5.05 -0.93 2.00
CA GLY A 69 -6.22 -0.37 2.66
C GLY A 69 -6.59 -1.15 3.93
N LEU A 70 -7.88 -1.27 4.22
CA LEU A 70 -8.34 -2.15 5.29
C LEU A 70 -8.26 -3.61 4.85
N ILE A 71 -7.29 -4.32 5.38
CA ILE A 71 -7.10 -5.76 5.16
C ILE A 71 -7.61 -6.51 6.39
N VAL A 72 -8.63 -7.32 6.18
CA VAL A 72 -9.19 -8.18 7.23
C VAL A 72 -8.51 -9.54 7.14
N THR A 73 -7.97 -9.99 8.26
CA THR A 73 -7.32 -11.29 8.42
C THR A 73 -8.04 -12.09 9.51
N PRO A 74 -7.96 -13.43 9.52
CA PRO A 74 -8.51 -14.23 10.60
C PRO A 74 -8.00 -13.80 11.99
N GLN A 75 -6.76 -13.29 12.06
CA GLN A 75 -6.16 -12.84 13.30
C GLN A 75 -6.70 -11.51 13.79
N ASN A 76 -7.04 -10.58 12.90
CA ASN A 76 -7.53 -9.24 13.29
C ASN A 76 -9.05 -9.09 13.20
N GLU A 77 -9.75 -10.02 12.60
CA GLU A 77 -11.21 -9.94 12.40
C GLU A 77 -11.99 -9.74 13.69
N ALA A 78 -11.58 -10.40 14.77
CA ALA A 78 -12.21 -10.29 16.09
C ALA A 78 -11.90 -8.94 16.77
N TYR A 79 -10.83 -8.27 16.39
CA TYR A 79 -10.39 -7.03 17.03
C TYR A 79 -10.81 -5.77 16.26
N VAL A 80 -11.22 -5.90 15.00
CA VAL A 80 -11.75 -4.77 14.22
C VAL A 80 -13.26 -4.66 14.48
N PRO A 81 -13.72 -3.60 15.17
CA PRO A 81 -15.15 -3.44 15.48
C PRO A 81 -16.00 -3.42 14.21
N GLN A 82 -17.19 -4.02 14.25
CA GLN A 82 -18.10 -4.06 13.09
C GLN A 82 -18.43 -2.65 12.59
N ALA A 83 -18.70 -1.70 13.47
CA ALA A 83 -18.96 -0.32 13.10
C ALA A 83 -17.82 0.32 12.29
N LEU A 84 -16.55 -0.02 12.62
CA LEU A 84 -15.40 0.45 11.86
C LEU A 84 -15.34 -0.22 10.49
N LYS A 85 -15.61 -1.52 10.42
CA LYS A 85 -15.71 -2.25 9.15
C LYS A 85 -16.76 -1.63 8.24
N ASP A 86 -17.95 -1.30 8.76
CA ASP A 86 -19.05 -0.71 8.00
C ASP A 86 -18.68 0.67 7.45
N ILE A 87 -17.99 1.51 8.26
CA ILE A 87 -17.47 2.81 7.82
C ILE A 87 -16.50 2.62 6.64
N PHE A 88 -15.55 1.70 6.75
CA PHE A 88 -14.63 1.44 5.65
C PHE A 88 -15.35 0.93 4.41
N LEU A 89 -16.27 -0.03 4.56
CA LEU A 89 -17.01 -0.62 3.44
C LEU A 89 -17.85 0.41 2.71
N SER A 90 -18.44 1.37 3.41
CA SER A 90 -19.22 2.46 2.78
C SER A 90 -18.35 3.38 1.92
N ASN A 91 -17.04 3.46 2.19
CA ASN A 91 -16.08 4.28 1.46
C ASN A 91 -15.24 3.51 0.45
N ILE A 92 -15.10 2.20 0.55
CA ILE A 92 -14.44 1.34 -0.45
C ILE A 92 -15.30 1.28 -1.74
N MET A 93 -14.65 1.28 -2.90
CA MET A 93 -15.36 1.22 -4.20
C MET A 93 -15.74 -0.20 -4.61
N VAL A 94 -15.04 -1.22 -4.10
CA VAL A 94 -15.40 -2.64 -4.29
C VAL A 94 -16.26 -3.12 -3.14
N ASN A 95 -17.11 -4.14 -3.36
CA ASN A 95 -18.10 -4.59 -2.38
C ASN A 95 -17.52 -5.60 -1.36
N ARG A 96 -16.28 -5.40 -0.91
CA ARG A 96 -15.64 -6.26 0.10
C ARG A 96 -14.45 -5.57 0.74
N TYR A 97 -14.04 -6.03 1.89
CA TYR A 97 -12.75 -5.71 2.48
C TYR A 97 -11.60 -6.34 1.69
N GLY A 98 -10.39 -5.79 1.85
CA GLY A 98 -9.20 -6.43 1.35
C GLY A 98 -8.85 -7.68 2.18
N CYS A 99 -8.22 -8.65 1.52
CA CYS A 99 -7.62 -9.83 2.14
C CYS A 99 -6.11 -9.87 1.87
N PRO A 100 -5.34 -10.68 2.60
CA PRO A 100 -3.88 -10.78 2.40
C PRO A 100 -3.48 -11.10 0.97
N GLU A 101 -4.29 -11.89 0.26
CA GLU A 101 -4.05 -12.29 -1.13
C GLU A 101 -4.06 -11.09 -2.09
N ASP A 102 -4.88 -10.06 -1.82
CA ASP A 102 -4.89 -8.83 -2.63
C ASP A 102 -3.50 -8.15 -2.61
N ILE A 103 -2.86 -8.14 -1.46
CA ILE A 103 -1.52 -7.59 -1.29
C ILE A 103 -0.48 -8.55 -1.90
N GLY A 104 -0.64 -9.85 -1.65
CA GLY A 104 0.24 -10.89 -2.17
C GLY A 104 0.33 -10.88 -3.71
N HIS A 105 -0.78 -10.78 -4.41
CA HIS A 105 -0.82 -10.70 -5.87
C HIS A 105 -0.07 -9.48 -6.42
N MET A 106 -0.22 -8.32 -5.79
CA MET A 106 0.57 -7.13 -6.16
C MET A 106 2.06 -7.35 -5.90
N CYS A 107 2.43 -7.99 -4.79
CA CYS A 107 3.82 -8.31 -4.50
C CYS A 107 4.40 -9.29 -5.52
N VAL A 108 3.65 -10.30 -5.94
CA VAL A 108 4.08 -11.25 -6.99
C VAL A 108 4.34 -10.53 -8.30
N TYR A 109 3.41 -9.65 -8.74
CA TYR A 109 3.62 -8.83 -9.93
C TYR A 109 4.88 -7.97 -9.80
N LEU A 110 5.07 -7.26 -8.68
CA LEU A 110 6.23 -6.40 -8.47
C LEU A 110 7.55 -7.18 -8.33
N ALA A 111 7.50 -8.43 -7.94
CA ALA A 111 8.68 -9.31 -7.86
C ALA A 111 9.08 -9.87 -9.22
N SER A 112 8.15 -9.98 -10.16
CA SER A 112 8.35 -10.58 -11.47
C SER A 112 8.96 -9.60 -12.50
N ASP A 113 9.42 -10.15 -13.63
CA ASP A 113 9.93 -9.38 -14.77
C ASP A 113 8.82 -8.61 -15.51
N GLU A 114 7.55 -8.98 -15.33
CA GLU A 114 6.40 -8.25 -15.88
C GLU A 114 6.36 -6.80 -15.39
N SER A 115 6.93 -6.52 -14.22
CA SER A 115 7.07 -5.18 -13.65
C SER A 115 8.45 -4.54 -13.90
N SER A 116 9.21 -5.00 -14.90
CA SER A 116 10.58 -4.53 -15.18
C SER A 116 10.70 -3.01 -15.43
N TYR A 117 9.61 -2.36 -15.86
CA TYR A 117 9.55 -0.90 -16.06
C TYR A 117 8.84 -0.16 -14.92
N VAL A 118 8.59 -0.82 -13.78
CA VAL A 118 7.90 -0.27 -12.61
C VAL A 118 8.89 -0.13 -11.46
N THR A 119 9.28 1.10 -11.14
CA THR A 119 10.16 1.40 -10.00
C THR A 119 9.83 2.79 -9.41
N GLY A 120 10.10 2.99 -8.13
CA GLY A 120 9.82 4.24 -7.42
C GLY A 120 8.33 4.49 -7.13
N GLN A 121 7.47 3.52 -7.40
CA GLN A 121 6.03 3.68 -7.29
C GLN A 121 5.54 3.38 -5.87
N ILE A 122 4.52 4.14 -5.47
CA ILE A 122 3.77 3.94 -4.23
C ILE A 122 2.35 3.57 -4.66
N ILE A 123 2.03 2.28 -4.58
CA ILE A 123 0.82 1.71 -5.17
C ILE A 123 -0.19 1.43 -4.06
N ASN A 124 -1.36 2.06 -4.16
CA ASN A 124 -2.46 1.77 -3.26
C ASN A 124 -3.17 0.47 -3.69
N VAL A 125 -3.34 -0.45 -2.75
CA VAL A 125 -4.16 -1.67 -2.90
C VAL A 125 -5.20 -1.61 -1.78
N ASP A 126 -6.25 -0.82 -2.00
CA ASP A 126 -7.15 -0.33 -0.98
C ASP A 126 -8.63 -0.35 -1.37
N GLY A 127 -8.95 -1.01 -2.49
CA GLY A 127 -10.31 -1.06 -3.01
C GLY A 127 -10.85 0.31 -3.46
N GLY A 128 -9.95 1.25 -3.77
CA GLY A 128 -10.31 2.61 -4.20
C GLY A 128 -10.57 3.60 -3.07
N LEU A 129 -10.27 3.23 -1.83
CA LEU A 129 -10.51 4.06 -0.64
C LEU A 129 -9.85 5.45 -0.74
N ASN A 130 -8.68 5.56 -1.37
CA ASN A 130 -7.94 6.83 -1.52
C ASN A 130 -8.16 7.51 -2.89
N SER A 131 -9.15 7.10 -3.65
CA SER A 131 -9.34 7.58 -5.03
C SER A 131 -10.58 8.44 -5.22
N HIS A 132 -11.17 8.92 -4.13
CA HIS A 132 -12.42 9.70 -4.15
C HIS A 132 -12.45 10.75 -3.04
N VAL A 133 -13.48 11.61 -3.08
CA VAL A 133 -13.73 12.60 -2.03
C VAL A 133 -14.20 11.93 -0.73
N SER A 134 -13.83 12.51 0.42
CA SER A 134 -14.14 11.95 1.75
C SER A 134 -15.65 11.80 2.05
N THR A 135 -16.50 12.47 1.28
CA THR A 135 -17.97 12.47 1.43
C THR A 135 -18.67 11.46 0.53
N VAL A 136 -17.94 10.52 -0.09
CA VAL A 136 -18.53 9.59 -1.06
C VAL A 136 -19.63 8.70 -0.47
N ALA A 137 -19.50 8.28 0.79
CA ALA A 137 -20.52 7.47 1.46
C ALA A 137 -21.85 8.23 1.54
N GLN A 138 -21.82 9.50 1.98
CA GLN A 138 -23.00 10.37 2.04
C GLN A 138 -23.60 10.63 0.65
N PHE A 139 -22.77 10.82 -0.37
CA PHE A 139 -23.25 10.95 -1.75
C PHE A 139 -23.93 9.69 -2.27
N ARG A 140 -23.46 8.51 -1.89
CA ARG A 140 -24.12 7.24 -2.25
C ARG A 140 -25.51 7.13 -1.62
N GLU A 141 -25.66 7.51 -0.36
CA GLU A 141 -26.98 7.55 0.32
C GLU A 141 -27.94 8.51 -0.35
N MET A 142 -27.48 9.72 -0.74
CA MET A 142 -28.28 10.69 -1.46
C MET A 142 -28.63 10.25 -2.88
N LYS A 143 -27.70 9.59 -3.57
CA LYS A 143 -27.85 9.14 -4.95
C LYS A 143 -28.33 7.69 -5.03
N SER A 144 -29.17 7.19 -4.16
CA SER A 144 -29.78 5.87 -4.33
C SER A 144 -30.48 5.67 -5.69
N ARG A 145 -30.37 6.64 -6.61
CA ARG A 145 -31.10 6.71 -7.89
C ARG A 145 -30.33 7.50 -8.92
N THR A 146 -30.13 6.91 -10.07
CA THR A 146 -29.79 7.48 -11.37
C THR A 146 -28.30 7.56 -11.72
N TRP A 147 -27.90 6.51 -12.37
CA TRP A 147 -27.26 6.59 -13.70
C TRP A 147 -28.04 5.68 -14.60
#